data_ca1cf2f83e6d5f0748f05fecc7f33f70
#
_entry.id   ca1cf2f83e6d5f0748f05fecc7f33f70
#
_cell.length_a   1.000
_cell.length_b   1.000
_cell.length_c   1.000
_cell.angle_alpha   90.00
_cell.angle_beta   90.00
_cell.angle_gamma   90.00
#
_symmetry.space_group_name_H-M   'P 1'
#
loop_
_entity.id
_entity.type
_entity.pdbx_description
1 polymer ?
#
loop_
_entity_poly.entity_id
_entity_poly.type
_entity_poly.pdbx_seq_one_letter_code
_entity_poly.pdbx_strand_id
1 'polypeptide(L)'
;LAVTRNAQIATSWSSDNGETWSKVTLLDVPNNNSGTDAVTMKDGRHVLIYNDFSTLPGTPKGPRTPLCVAVSDDGIHWKNVMTLEDSPISQYSYPSIIQGKDGKLHAVYTWRRQRVAYKELDLSKLK
;
A
#
# COMPACT_ATOMS: atom_id res chain seq x y z
N LEU A 1 6.59 6.46 -9.24
CA LEU A 1 6.71 5.90 -7.88
C LEU A 1 6.81 4.38 -7.97
N ALA A 2 7.79 3.83 -7.33
CA ALA A 2 7.89 2.40 -7.08
C ALA A 2 7.94 2.16 -5.57
N VAL A 3 7.33 1.09 -5.12
CA VAL A 3 7.29 0.71 -3.71
C VAL A 3 7.71 -0.74 -3.55
N THR A 4 8.31 -1.06 -2.44
CA THR A 4 8.70 -2.43 -2.13
C THR A 4 8.74 -2.67 -0.63
N ARG A 5 8.90 -3.93 -0.24
CA ARG A 5 8.86 -4.39 1.15
C ARG A 5 10.25 -4.43 1.78
N ASN A 6 10.37 -3.97 3.00
CA ASN A 6 11.60 -4.04 3.80
C ASN A 6 11.38 -3.52 5.22
N ALA A 7 10.67 -4.20 6.09
CA ALA A 7 10.34 -3.74 7.45
C ALA A 7 9.72 -2.32 7.52
N GLN A 8 10.07 -1.47 6.58
CA GLN A 8 9.45 -0.19 6.24
C GLN A 8 9.19 -0.17 4.74
N ILE A 9 8.24 0.65 4.29
CA ILE A 9 8.01 0.84 2.85
C ILE A 9 9.22 1.55 2.25
N ALA A 10 9.81 0.95 1.24
CA ALA A 10 10.91 1.53 0.48
C ALA A 10 10.39 2.09 -0.84
N THR A 11 10.88 3.26 -1.24
CA THR A 11 10.43 3.94 -2.46
C THR A 11 11.59 4.36 -3.34
N SER A 12 11.31 4.45 -4.63
CA SER A 12 12.18 5.04 -5.64
C SER A 12 11.31 5.76 -6.67
N TRP A 13 11.85 6.78 -7.28
CA TRP A 13 11.12 7.65 -8.21
C TRP A 13 11.83 7.71 -9.55
N SER A 14 11.04 7.71 -10.62
CA SER A 14 11.50 7.98 -11.98
C SER A 14 10.77 9.19 -12.54
N SER A 15 11.50 10.07 -13.22
CA SER A 15 10.96 11.22 -13.92
C SER A 15 11.07 11.11 -15.44
N ASP A 16 11.50 9.95 -15.96
CA ASP A 16 11.75 9.69 -17.38
C ASP A 16 11.08 8.40 -17.86
N ASN A 17 9.88 8.10 -17.35
CA ASN A 17 9.08 6.92 -17.70
C ASN A 17 9.77 5.59 -17.38
N GLY A 18 10.53 5.55 -16.28
CA GLY A 18 11.12 4.31 -15.80
C GLY A 18 12.50 3.98 -16.35
N GLU A 19 13.11 4.88 -17.13
CA GLU A 19 14.45 4.63 -17.66
C GLU A 19 15.52 4.79 -16.59
N THR A 20 15.41 5.82 -15.76
CA THR A 20 16.29 6.03 -14.61
C THR A 20 15.49 6.20 -13.32
N TRP A 21 16.10 5.86 -12.20
CA TRP A 21 15.43 5.84 -10.89
C TRP A 21 16.29 6.52 -9.84
N SER A 22 15.63 7.20 -8.91
CA SER A 22 16.29 7.76 -7.74
C SER A 22 16.83 6.65 -6.84
N LYS A 23 17.76 7.04 -5.95
CA LYS A 23 18.19 6.15 -4.88
C LYS A 23 16.97 5.71 -4.06
N VAL A 24 16.92 4.43 -3.69
CA VAL A 24 15.88 3.89 -2.82
C VAL A 24 15.98 4.55 -1.45
N THR A 25 14.84 5.00 -0.93
CA THR A 25 14.71 5.57 0.41
C THR A 25 13.62 4.84 1.19
N LEU A 26 13.75 4.82 2.51
CA LEU A 26 12.74 4.25 3.38
C LEU A 26 11.76 5.33 3.82
N LEU A 27 10.47 4.99 3.80
CA LEU A 27 9.42 5.84 4.34
C LEU A 27 9.20 5.53 5.83
N ASP A 28 8.67 6.50 6.56
CA ASP A 28 8.19 6.29 7.92
C ASP A 28 6.80 5.63 7.89
N VAL A 29 6.72 4.50 7.21
CA VAL A 29 5.53 3.66 7.08
C VAL A 29 5.97 2.23 7.33
N PRO A 30 5.38 1.54 8.30
CA PRO A 30 5.81 0.18 8.62
C PRO A 30 5.46 -0.80 7.49
N ASN A 31 6.23 -1.85 7.40
CA ASN A 31 5.95 -2.98 6.52
C ASN A 31 6.34 -4.28 7.23
N ASN A 32 5.49 -5.27 7.14
CA ASN A 32 5.69 -6.58 7.74
C ASN A 32 6.51 -7.52 6.85
N ASN A 33 7.21 -6.96 5.87
CA ASN A 33 7.99 -7.69 4.87
C ASN A 33 7.12 -8.51 3.91
N SER A 34 5.91 -8.03 3.63
CA SER A 34 5.00 -8.63 2.65
C SER A 34 4.68 -7.67 1.52
N GLY A 35 3.97 -8.17 0.50
CA GLY A 35 3.64 -7.40 -0.69
C GLY A 35 2.81 -6.16 -0.38
N THR A 36 3.06 -5.11 -1.13
CA THR A 36 2.35 -3.84 -1.08
C THR A 36 2.19 -3.34 -2.51
N ASP A 37 1.25 -2.42 -2.74
CA ASP A 37 1.05 -1.80 -4.04
C ASP A 37 0.66 -0.33 -3.87
N ALA A 38 0.90 0.45 -4.91
CA ALA A 38 0.61 1.88 -4.90
C ALA A 38 0.15 2.35 -6.27
N VAL A 39 -0.64 3.42 -6.28
CA VAL A 39 -1.10 4.07 -7.50
C VAL A 39 -1.06 5.59 -7.31
N THR A 40 -0.73 6.32 -8.37
CA THR A 40 -0.89 7.77 -8.40
C THR A 40 -2.21 8.08 -9.09
N MET A 41 -3.09 8.78 -8.38
CA MET A 41 -4.39 9.17 -8.91
C MET A 41 -4.27 10.33 -9.89
N LYS A 42 -5.32 10.53 -10.69
CA LYS A 42 -5.38 11.62 -11.69
C LYS A 42 -5.24 13.00 -11.06
N ASP A 43 -5.65 13.17 -9.80
CA ASP A 43 -5.52 14.43 -9.07
C ASP A 43 -4.12 14.66 -8.48
N GLY A 44 -3.19 13.72 -8.69
CA GLY A 44 -1.80 13.80 -8.24
C GLY A 44 -1.53 13.19 -6.89
N ARG A 45 -2.55 12.79 -6.12
CA ARG A 45 -2.34 12.11 -4.85
C ARG A 45 -1.86 10.69 -5.08
N HIS A 46 -1.02 10.21 -4.16
CA HIS A 46 -0.52 8.84 -4.15
C HIS A 46 -1.28 8.01 -3.13
N VAL A 47 -1.62 6.78 -3.48
CA VAL A 47 -2.38 5.87 -2.64
C VAL A 47 -1.58 4.58 -2.49
N LEU A 48 -1.44 4.12 -1.26
CA LEU A 48 -0.70 2.91 -0.89
C LEU A 48 -1.67 1.94 -0.21
N ILE A 49 -1.62 0.68 -0.60
CA ILE A 49 -2.32 -0.40 0.09
C ILE A 49 -1.27 -1.35 0.69
N TYR A 50 -1.36 -1.60 1.99
CA TYR A 50 -0.29 -2.23 2.74
C TYR A 50 -0.79 -2.84 4.04
N ASN A 51 0.01 -3.70 4.66
CA ASN A 51 -0.23 -4.14 6.03
C ASN A 51 0.43 -3.14 7.00
N ASP A 52 -0.38 -2.49 7.83
CA ASP A 52 0.08 -1.50 8.80
C ASP A 52 0.62 -2.20 10.05
N PHE A 53 1.71 -2.89 9.87
CA PHE A 53 2.40 -3.62 10.94
C PHE A 53 3.88 -3.77 10.56
N SER A 54 4.75 -3.72 11.54
CA SER A 54 6.18 -3.95 11.34
C SER A 54 6.52 -5.45 11.47
N THR A 55 7.80 -5.77 11.39
CA THR A 55 8.27 -7.12 11.68
C THR A 55 8.25 -7.39 13.18
N LEU A 56 8.06 -8.65 13.56
CA LEU A 56 8.15 -9.06 14.96
C LEU A 56 9.61 -9.16 15.42
N PRO A 57 9.93 -8.92 16.69
CA PRO A 57 11.28 -9.05 17.21
C PRO A 57 11.87 -10.44 16.94
N GLY A 58 13.12 -10.47 16.45
CA GLY A 58 13.84 -11.71 16.17
C GLY A 58 13.42 -12.44 14.90
N THR A 59 12.55 -11.85 14.07
CA THR A 59 12.10 -12.44 12.81
C THR A 59 12.02 -11.36 11.73
N PRO A 60 12.28 -11.71 10.45
CA PRO A 60 12.12 -10.78 9.33
C PRO A 60 10.65 -10.67 8.86
N LYS A 61 9.70 -11.19 9.61
CA LYS A 61 8.28 -11.22 9.23
C LYS A 61 7.41 -10.60 10.34
N GLY A 62 6.24 -10.12 9.92
CA GLY A 62 5.18 -9.69 10.81
C GLY A 62 3.83 -10.24 10.36
N PRO A 63 2.77 -10.12 11.17
CA PRO A 63 1.44 -10.55 10.76
C PRO A 63 0.97 -9.79 9.52
N ARG A 64 0.18 -10.46 8.68
CA ARG A 64 -0.40 -9.85 7.46
C ARG A 64 -1.80 -9.32 7.74
N THR A 65 -1.87 -8.52 8.79
CA THR A 65 -3.06 -7.81 9.26
C THR A 65 -2.58 -6.65 10.14
N PRO A 66 -3.28 -5.49 10.19
CA PRO A 66 -4.41 -5.10 9.36
C PRO A 66 -3.99 -4.82 7.91
N LEU A 67 -4.96 -4.77 6.99
CA LEU A 67 -4.76 -4.27 5.63
C LEU A 67 -5.35 -2.88 5.54
N CYS A 68 -4.52 -1.90 5.20
CA CYS A 68 -4.85 -0.48 5.27
C CYS A 68 -4.57 0.24 3.98
N VAL A 69 -5.18 1.41 3.84
CA VAL A 69 -4.94 2.36 2.75
C VAL A 69 -4.38 3.65 3.34
N ALA A 70 -3.28 4.11 2.78
CA ALA A 70 -2.69 5.40 3.13
C ALA A 70 -2.64 6.31 1.90
N VAL A 71 -2.67 7.62 2.14
CA VAL A 71 -2.66 8.65 1.10
C VAL A 71 -1.52 9.62 1.37
N SER A 72 -0.90 10.10 0.30
CA SER A 72 0.15 11.11 0.35
C SER A 72 0.02 12.11 -0.79
N ASP A 73 0.27 13.38 -0.50
CA ASP A 73 0.34 14.43 -1.53
C ASP A 73 1.73 14.53 -2.15
N ASP A 74 2.78 14.19 -1.41
CA ASP A 74 4.18 14.38 -1.83
C ASP A 74 4.95 13.07 -2.04
N GLY A 75 4.34 11.93 -1.69
CA GLY A 75 4.99 10.62 -1.77
C GLY A 75 5.97 10.34 -0.63
N ILE A 76 6.12 11.27 0.30
CA ILE A 76 7.06 11.17 1.44
C ILE A 76 6.30 11.05 2.75
N HIS A 77 5.31 11.90 2.95
CA HIS A 77 4.47 11.94 4.15
C HIS A 77 3.15 11.23 3.87
N TRP A 78 2.87 10.17 4.61
CA TRP A 78 1.73 9.30 4.38
C TRP A 78 0.78 9.30 5.57
N LYS A 79 -0.50 9.30 5.28
CA LYS A 79 -1.56 9.25 6.29
C LYS A 79 -2.43 8.02 6.05
N ASN A 80 -2.54 7.16 7.05
CA ASN A 80 -3.49 6.04 7.02
C ASN A 80 -4.91 6.61 7.08
N VAL A 81 -5.73 6.33 6.07
CA VAL A 81 -7.07 6.89 5.94
C VAL A 81 -8.17 5.83 6.02
N MET A 82 -7.81 4.56 5.90
CA MET A 82 -8.82 3.50 5.84
C MET A 82 -8.22 2.14 6.22
N THR A 83 -8.97 1.38 7.00
CA THR A 83 -8.67 -0.02 7.29
C THR A 83 -9.66 -0.90 6.52
N LEU A 84 -9.15 -1.76 5.63
CA LEU A 84 -9.99 -2.66 4.85
C LEU A 84 -10.30 -3.95 5.59
N GLU A 85 -9.31 -4.47 6.31
CA GLU A 85 -9.42 -5.70 7.11
C GLU A 85 -8.59 -5.53 8.38
N ASP A 86 -9.14 -5.95 9.51
CA ASP A 86 -8.47 -5.80 10.82
C ASP A 86 -8.56 -7.03 11.70
N SER A 87 -9.08 -8.13 11.19
CA SER A 87 -9.15 -9.37 11.96
C SER A 87 -7.75 -9.86 12.32
N PRO A 88 -7.51 -10.26 13.58
CA PRO A 88 -6.25 -10.87 13.95
C PRO A 88 -6.07 -12.27 13.35
N ILE A 89 -7.14 -12.87 12.84
CA ILE A 89 -7.06 -14.12 12.09
C ILE A 89 -6.62 -13.77 10.67
N SER A 90 -5.31 -13.71 10.44
CA SER A 90 -4.74 -13.35 9.13
C SER A 90 -4.92 -14.50 8.13
N GLN A 91 -4.65 -14.28 6.85
CA GLN A 91 -3.88 -13.16 6.39
C GLN A 91 -4.59 -12.42 5.27
N TYR A 92 -4.26 -11.14 5.14
CA TYR A 92 -4.70 -10.28 4.04
C TYR A 92 -3.44 -9.79 3.33
N SER A 93 -3.22 -10.23 2.09
CA SER A 93 -1.90 -10.12 1.46
C SER A 93 -1.99 -9.95 -0.05
N TYR A 94 -0.86 -9.63 -0.65
CA TYR A 94 -0.69 -9.46 -2.08
C TYR A 94 -1.73 -8.50 -2.67
N PRO A 95 -1.84 -7.27 -2.15
CA PRO A 95 -2.80 -6.30 -2.68
C PRO A 95 -2.38 -5.80 -4.05
N SER A 96 -3.37 -5.43 -4.85
CA SER A 96 -3.19 -4.69 -6.08
C SER A 96 -4.25 -3.61 -6.16
N ILE A 97 -3.90 -2.41 -6.60
CA ILE A 97 -4.79 -1.26 -6.64
C ILE A 97 -4.63 -0.47 -7.93
N ILE A 98 -5.75 -0.08 -8.51
CA ILE A 98 -5.79 0.78 -9.70
C ILE A 98 -6.84 1.87 -9.52
N GLN A 99 -6.70 2.96 -10.28
CA GLN A 99 -7.77 3.94 -10.42
C GLN A 99 -8.51 3.67 -11.73
N GLY A 100 -9.83 3.51 -11.65
CA GLY A 100 -10.69 3.32 -12.80
C GLY A 100 -11.02 4.62 -13.54
N LYS A 101 -11.66 4.49 -14.69
CA LYS A 101 -12.12 5.65 -15.49
C LYS A 101 -13.16 6.49 -14.75
N ASP A 102 -13.87 5.89 -13.81
CA ASP A 102 -14.86 6.56 -12.95
C ASP A 102 -14.21 7.39 -11.83
N GLY A 103 -12.88 7.38 -11.72
CA GLY A 103 -12.13 8.06 -10.65
C GLY A 103 -12.04 7.28 -9.35
N LYS A 104 -12.77 6.19 -9.21
CA LYS A 104 -12.73 5.35 -8.01
C LYS A 104 -11.52 4.42 -8.04
N LEU A 105 -11.11 3.99 -6.87
CA LEU A 105 -10.05 3.00 -6.74
C LEU A 105 -10.66 1.61 -6.64
N HIS A 106 -9.99 0.66 -7.27
CA HIS A 106 -10.37 -0.73 -7.28
C HIS A 106 -9.21 -1.55 -6.74
N ALA A 107 -9.44 -2.29 -5.67
CA ALA A 107 -8.41 -3.08 -5.01
C ALA A 107 -8.82 -4.54 -4.92
N VAL A 108 -7.86 -5.42 -5.14
CA VAL A 108 -8.01 -6.85 -4.91
C VAL A 108 -6.89 -7.33 -4.01
N TYR A 109 -7.15 -8.35 -3.21
CA TYR A 109 -6.14 -8.93 -2.33
C TYR A 109 -6.53 -10.36 -1.93
N THR A 110 -5.56 -11.11 -1.46
CA THR A 110 -5.79 -12.44 -0.92
C THR A 110 -6.46 -12.32 0.45
N TRP A 111 -7.62 -12.95 0.60
CA TRP A 111 -8.36 -13.01 1.85
C TRP A 111 -8.16 -14.38 2.50
N ARG A 112 -7.37 -14.42 3.57
CA ARG A 112 -7.10 -15.61 4.41
C ARG A 112 -6.64 -16.84 3.62
N ARG A 113 -5.98 -16.64 2.47
CA ARG A 113 -5.57 -17.71 1.52
C ARG A 113 -6.72 -18.58 1.03
N GLN A 114 -7.96 -18.12 1.17
CA GLN A 114 -9.16 -18.88 0.78
C GLN A 114 -9.81 -18.34 -0.47
N ARG A 115 -9.65 -17.04 -0.73
CA ARG A 115 -10.29 -16.38 -1.87
C ARG A 115 -9.63 -15.05 -2.16
N VAL A 116 -10.02 -14.43 -3.28
CA VAL A 116 -9.68 -13.05 -3.62
C VAL A 116 -10.84 -12.16 -3.16
N ALA A 117 -10.52 -11.12 -2.40
CA ALA A 117 -11.47 -10.09 -2.04
C ALA A 117 -11.32 -8.89 -2.97
N TYR A 118 -12.41 -8.20 -3.25
CA TYR A 118 -12.47 -6.99 -4.04
C TYR A 118 -13.09 -5.87 -3.23
N LYS A 119 -12.49 -4.67 -3.32
CA LYS A 119 -13.03 -3.45 -2.70
C LYS A 119 -13.01 -2.30 -3.71
N GLU A 120 -14.11 -1.58 -3.77
CA GLU A 120 -14.21 -0.30 -4.47
C GLU A 120 -14.09 0.82 -3.44
N LEU A 121 -13.18 1.77 -3.69
CA LEU A 121 -12.89 2.86 -2.75
C LEU A 121 -13.13 4.20 -3.43
N ASP A 122 -13.83 5.09 -2.76
CA ASP A 122 -14.05 6.46 -3.21
C ASP A 122 -13.33 7.41 -2.25
N LEU A 123 -12.17 7.93 -2.66
CA LEU A 123 -11.39 8.88 -1.89
C LEU A 123 -11.70 10.33 -2.21
N SER A 124 -12.67 10.61 -3.10
CA SER A 124 -13.06 11.98 -3.44
C SER A 124 -13.61 12.73 -2.23
N LYS A 125 -14.12 12.02 -1.24
CA LYS A 125 -14.66 12.57 0.01
C LYS A 125 -13.61 12.76 1.10
N LEU A 126 -12.39 12.30 0.87
CA LEU A 126 -11.28 12.45 1.80
C LEU A 126 -10.45 13.66 1.40
N LYS A 127 -10.32 14.58 2.30
CA LYS A 127 -9.52 15.80 2.11
C LYS A 127 -8.21 15.69 2.88
#